data_db6c2f2cd7a2e1938ab864531bece282
#
_entry.id   db6c2f2cd7a2e1938ab864531bece282
#
_cell.length_a   1.000
_cell.length_b   1.000
_cell.length_c   1.000
_cell.angle_alpha   90.00
_cell.angle_beta   90.00
_cell.angle_gamma   90.00
#
_symmetry.space_group_name_H-M   'P 1'
#
loop_
_entity.id
_entity.type
_entity.pdbx_description
1 polymer ?
#
loop_
_entity_poly.entity_id
_entity_poly.type
_entity_poly.pdbx_seq_one_letter_code
_entity_poly.pdbx_strand_id
1 'polypeptide(L)'
;PRLEYVPQYIRDASFVKYGHTLEAAADAILQFNKALIDALCDVVPAIKPQAAYYEMYGWEGVRTLAETIRYAQSKGMFVMTDGKRNDIGATMTAYATAHLGKTEVDGVELEAFGADALTVNGYLGTDGIQPLLDVCEKYDKGIFVLAKTSNPSSGELQDRQIDGKPVYEIMGEMCESWGSKQIGAYGYSAVGAVVGATYPEQLAELRQKLPHTMF
;
A
#
# COMPACT_ATOMS: atom_id res chain seq x y z
N PRO A 1 -0.88 -13.83 -1.00
CA PRO A 1 -1.77 -14.57 -1.91
C PRO A 1 -2.77 -15.44 -1.13
N ARG A 2 -3.82 -15.92 -1.81
CA ARG A 2 -4.65 -16.97 -1.23
C ARG A 2 -3.88 -18.29 -1.21
N LEU A 3 -4.05 -19.08 -0.16
CA LEU A 3 -3.32 -20.35 0.01
C LEU A 3 -3.54 -21.33 -1.16
N GLU A 4 -4.73 -21.30 -1.77
CA GLU A 4 -5.08 -22.15 -2.93
C GLU A 4 -4.24 -21.87 -4.18
N TYR A 5 -3.65 -20.67 -4.29
CA TYR A 5 -2.78 -20.30 -5.40
C TYR A 5 -1.30 -20.63 -5.15
N VAL A 6 -0.97 -21.02 -3.93
CA VAL A 6 0.38 -21.49 -3.60
C VAL A 6 0.56 -22.90 -4.17
N PRO A 7 1.64 -23.20 -4.91
CA PRO A 7 1.90 -24.52 -5.45
C PRO A 7 1.81 -25.63 -4.40
N GLN A 8 1.25 -26.78 -4.81
CA GLN A 8 0.97 -27.91 -3.90
C GLN A 8 2.21 -28.32 -3.10
N TYR A 9 3.37 -28.47 -3.77
CA TYR A 9 4.60 -28.91 -3.10
C TYR A 9 5.08 -27.98 -1.99
N ILE A 10 4.83 -26.65 -2.12
CA ILE A 10 5.15 -25.68 -1.08
C ILE A 10 4.19 -25.85 0.10
N ARG A 11 2.89 -25.98 -0.17
CA ARG A 11 1.88 -26.21 0.87
C ARG A 11 2.15 -27.50 1.64
N ASP A 12 2.45 -28.58 0.96
CA ASP A 12 2.72 -29.88 1.56
C ASP A 12 3.94 -29.83 2.47
N ALA A 13 5.01 -29.15 2.07
CA ALA A 13 6.19 -28.96 2.90
C ALA A 13 5.87 -28.22 4.20
N SER A 14 5.07 -27.14 4.12
CA SER A 14 4.66 -26.37 5.31
C SER A 14 3.70 -27.17 6.21
N PHE A 15 2.78 -27.95 5.62
CA PHE A 15 1.85 -28.81 6.39
C PHE A 15 2.56 -29.97 7.07
N VAL A 16 3.59 -30.53 6.46
CA VAL A 16 4.44 -31.55 7.12
C VAL A 16 5.14 -30.97 8.35
N LYS A 17 5.59 -29.69 8.26
CA LYS A 17 6.34 -29.04 9.33
C LYS A 17 5.46 -28.54 10.48
N TYR A 18 4.31 -27.95 10.18
CA TYR A 18 3.47 -27.24 11.16
C TYR A 18 2.05 -27.81 11.31
N GLY A 19 1.71 -28.90 10.61
CA GLY A 19 0.35 -29.43 10.58
C GLY A 19 -0.62 -28.49 9.82
N HIS A 20 -1.93 -28.71 10.00
CA HIS A 20 -2.97 -27.85 9.42
C HIS A 20 -3.27 -26.66 10.35
N THR A 21 -2.41 -25.67 10.34
CA THR A 21 -2.46 -24.49 11.21
C THR A 21 -2.36 -23.19 10.41
N LEU A 22 -2.69 -22.05 11.05
CA LEU A 22 -2.46 -20.73 10.46
C LEU A 22 -0.97 -20.47 10.24
N GLU A 23 -0.10 -21.00 11.08
CA GLU A 23 1.35 -20.91 10.92
C GLU A 23 1.82 -21.62 9.64
N ALA A 24 1.31 -22.83 9.37
CA ALA A 24 1.61 -23.54 8.12
C ALA A 24 1.16 -22.77 6.87
N ALA A 25 -0.02 -22.17 6.91
CA ALA A 25 -0.52 -21.35 5.83
C ALA A 25 0.36 -20.10 5.60
N ALA A 26 0.75 -19.44 6.68
CA ALA A 26 1.62 -18.26 6.64
C ALA A 26 3.03 -18.60 6.13
N ASP A 27 3.62 -19.73 6.58
CA ASP A 27 4.92 -20.23 6.09
C ASP A 27 4.84 -20.55 4.58
N ALA A 28 3.81 -21.26 4.12
CA ALA A 28 3.64 -21.58 2.71
C ALA A 28 3.56 -20.32 1.84
N ILE A 29 2.83 -19.28 2.29
CA ILE A 29 2.74 -17.98 1.62
C ILE A 29 4.10 -17.30 1.59
N LEU A 30 4.87 -17.32 2.69
CA LEU A 30 6.19 -16.73 2.76
C LEU A 30 7.17 -17.38 1.77
N GLN A 31 7.20 -18.71 1.73
CA GLN A 31 8.08 -19.45 0.81
C GLN A 31 7.72 -19.16 -0.66
N PHE A 32 6.43 -19.11 -0.97
CA PHE A 32 5.94 -18.75 -2.29
C PHE A 32 6.32 -17.31 -2.67
N ASN A 33 6.13 -16.36 -1.76
CA ASN A 33 6.50 -14.95 -1.99
C ASN A 33 8.00 -14.80 -2.24
N LYS A 34 8.85 -15.47 -1.45
CA LYS A 34 10.30 -15.45 -1.64
C LYS A 34 10.69 -15.99 -3.01
N ALA A 35 10.12 -17.12 -3.42
CA ALA A 35 10.37 -17.70 -4.73
C ALA A 35 9.94 -16.77 -5.89
N LEU A 36 8.79 -16.10 -5.77
CA LEU A 36 8.35 -15.10 -6.75
C LEU A 36 9.26 -13.88 -6.78
N ILE A 37 9.66 -13.36 -5.63
CA ILE A 37 10.57 -12.21 -5.52
C ILE A 37 11.92 -12.57 -6.17
N ASP A 38 12.49 -13.74 -5.86
CA ASP A 38 13.74 -14.19 -6.47
C ASP A 38 13.66 -14.33 -7.99
N ALA A 39 12.50 -14.75 -8.51
CA ALA A 39 12.28 -14.92 -9.94
C ALA A 39 11.99 -13.60 -10.70
N LEU A 40 11.59 -12.54 -10.00
CA LEU A 40 11.07 -11.33 -10.62
C LEU A 40 11.87 -10.05 -10.28
N CYS A 41 12.76 -10.07 -9.32
CA CYS A 41 13.43 -8.86 -8.82
C CYS A 41 14.33 -8.17 -9.87
N ASP A 42 14.75 -8.87 -10.91
CA ASP A 42 15.49 -8.32 -12.06
C ASP A 42 14.57 -7.92 -13.23
N VAL A 43 13.26 -8.21 -13.14
CA VAL A 43 12.27 -7.95 -14.20
C VAL A 43 11.31 -6.82 -13.83
N VAL A 44 10.87 -6.78 -12.56
CA VAL A 44 9.92 -5.77 -12.08
C VAL A 44 10.51 -4.98 -10.92
N PRO A 45 10.35 -3.63 -10.90
CA PRO A 45 10.97 -2.78 -9.88
C PRO A 45 10.24 -2.79 -8.54
N ALA A 46 8.99 -3.28 -8.49
CA ALA A 46 8.12 -3.12 -7.31
C ALA A 46 7.19 -4.30 -7.10
N ILE A 47 6.78 -4.48 -5.83
CA ILE A 47 5.67 -5.35 -5.46
C ILE A 47 4.63 -4.60 -4.62
N LYS A 48 3.39 -5.09 -4.66
CA LYS A 48 2.28 -4.54 -3.86
C LYS A 48 1.56 -5.67 -3.10
N PRO A 49 2.05 -6.08 -1.91
CA PRO A 49 1.36 -7.06 -1.08
C PRO A 49 0.06 -6.48 -0.52
N GLN A 50 -1.05 -7.23 -0.70
CA GLN A 50 -2.36 -6.85 -0.19
C GLN A 50 -2.51 -7.32 1.26
N ALA A 51 -2.62 -6.39 2.21
CA ALA A 51 -2.64 -6.66 3.65
C ALA A 51 -3.73 -7.66 4.06
N ALA A 52 -4.93 -7.57 3.48
CA ALA A 52 -6.06 -8.43 3.83
C ALA A 52 -5.75 -9.94 3.67
N TYR A 53 -4.94 -10.33 2.67
CA TYR A 53 -4.53 -11.71 2.46
C TYR A 53 -3.46 -12.23 3.42
N TYR A 54 -2.98 -11.38 4.29
CA TYR A 54 -2.11 -11.73 5.40
C TYR A 54 -2.88 -11.65 6.71
N GLU A 55 -3.65 -10.58 6.93
CA GLU A 55 -4.47 -10.38 8.14
C GLU A 55 -5.46 -11.52 8.38
N MET A 56 -6.00 -12.15 7.32
CA MET A 56 -6.89 -13.31 7.46
C MET A 56 -6.24 -14.54 8.13
N TYR A 57 -4.90 -14.59 8.24
CA TYR A 57 -4.16 -15.63 8.95
C TYR A 57 -3.68 -15.15 10.33
N GLY A 58 -4.29 -14.07 10.88
CA GLY A 58 -3.96 -13.55 12.20
C GLY A 58 -2.52 -13.02 12.29
N TRP A 59 -1.94 -13.08 13.47
CA TRP A 59 -0.60 -12.54 13.70
C TRP A 59 0.49 -13.26 12.91
N GLU A 60 0.32 -14.53 12.58
CA GLU A 60 1.25 -15.29 11.73
C GLU A 60 1.30 -14.71 10.31
N GLY A 61 0.14 -14.39 9.75
CA GLY A 61 0.07 -13.73 8.46
C GLY A 61 0.63 -12.32 8.50
N VAL A 62 0.35 -11.53 9.53
CA VAL A 62 0.90 -10.18 9.69
C VAL A 62 2.43 -10.21 9.80
N ARG A 63 3.00 -11.19 10.52
CA ARG A 63 4.44 -11.44 10.53
C ARG A 63 4.97 -11.74 9.14
N THR A 64 4.28 -12.60 8.40
CA THR A 64 4.64 -12.94 7.01
C THR A 64 4.61 -11.73 6.08
N LEU A 65 3.66 -10.79 6.26
CA LEU A 65 3.66 -9.52 5.52
C LEU A 65 4.95 -8.73 5.79
N ALA A 66 5.32 -8.53 7.05
CA ALA A 66 6.54 -7.81 7.42
C ALA A 66 7.81 -8.49 6.87
N GLU A 67 7.87 -9.82 6.92
CA GLU A 67 9.00 -10.59 6.36
C GLU A 67 9.04 -10.51 4.82
N THR A 68 7.89 -10.52 4.14
CA THR A 68 7.80 -10.36 2.68
C THR A 68 8.31 -8.98 2.25
N ILE A 69 7.92 -7.91 2.97
CA ILE A 69 8.38 -6.53 2.70
C ILE A 69 9.90 -6.47 2.80
N ARG A 70 10.47 -6.90 3.92
CA ARG A 70 11.93 -6.88 4.14
C ARG A 70 12.69 -7.72 3.11
N TYR A 71 12.14 -8.87 2.74
CA TYR A 71 12.77 -9.73 1.74
C TYR A 71 12.82 -9.06 0.37
N ALA A 72 11.71 -8.46 -0.09
CA ALA A 72 11.67 -7.76 -1.37
C ALA A 72 12.61 -6.55 -1.39
N GLN A 73 12.64 -5.76 -0.32
CA GLN A 73 13.58 -4.64 -0.18
C GLN A 73 15.04 -5.09 -0.18
N SER A 74 15.36 -6.25 0.41
CA SER A 74 16.71 -6.82 0.35
C SER A 74 17.16 -7.20 -1.06
N LYS A 75 16.22 -7.34 -2.00
CA LYS A 75 16.45 -7.56 -3.43
C LYS A 75 16.40 -6.27 -4.25
N GLY A 76 16.31 -5.10 -3.60
CA GLY A 76 16.26 -3.80 -4.27
C GLY A 76 14.90 -3.42 -4.85
N MET A 77 13.83 -4.12 -4.49
CA MET A 77 12.48 -3.82 -4.97
C MET A 77 11.81 -2.75 -4.11
N PHE A 78 11.07 -1.85 -4.75
CA PHE A 78 10.13 -0.95 -4.08
C PHE A 78 8.91 -1.73 -3.58
N VAL A 79 8.48 -1.48 -2.34
CA VAL A 79 7.35 -2.20 -1.75
C VAL A 79 6.25 -1.26 -1.31
N MET A 80 5.06 -1.40 -1.90
CA MET A 80 3.85 -0.70 -1.51
C MET A 80 2.93 -1.64 -0.74
N THR A 81 2.66 -1.37 0.52
CA THR A 81 1.61 -2.10 1.26
C THR A 81 0.23 -1.64 0.78
N ASP A 82 -0.56 -2.56 0.21
CA ASP A 82 -1.96 -2.28 -0.13
C ASP A 82 -2.84 -2.49 1.11
N GLY A 83 -2.85 -1.48 2.00
CA GLY A 83 -3.50 -1.53 3.31
C GLY A 83 -4.78 -0.72 3.41
N LYS A 84 -4.95 0.29 2.55
CA LYS A 84 -6.11 1.21 2.52
C LYS A 84 -6.46 1.77 3.90
N ARG A 85 -5.41 2.15 4.66
CA ARG A 85 -5.58 2.67 6.04
C ARG A 85 -6.29 4.03 6.04
N ASN A 86 -7.06 4.28 7.09
CA ASN A 86 -7.83 5.51 7.25
C ASN A 86 -8.13 5.75 8.73
N ASP A 87 -7.67 6.90 9.26
CA ASP A 87 -7.99 7.40 10.59
C ASP A 87 -7.56 8.87 10.70
N ILE A 88 -7.66 9.48 11.86
CA ILE A 88 -7.23 10.86 12.15
C ILE A 88 -6.29 10.93 13.36
N GLY A 89 -5.58 12.06 13.48
CA GLY A 89 -4.80 12.40 14.67
C GLY A 89 -3.83 11.32 15.12
N ALA A 90 -3.78 11.05 16.42
CA ALA A 90 -2.85 10.09 17.01
C ALA A 90 -2.99 8.65 16.46
N THR A 91 -4.22 8.22 16.10
CA THR A 91 -4.45 6.90 15.50
C THR A 91 -3.83 6.83 14.11
N MET A 92 -3.99 7.87 13.28
CA MET A 92 -3.33 7.89 11.98
C MET A 92 -1.81 7.99 12.10
N THR A 93 -1.29 8.72 13.08
CA THR A 93 0.15 8.71 13.40
C THR A 93 0.65 7.31 13.70
N ALA A 94 -0.10 6.51 14.47
CA ALA A 94 0.27 5.12 14.74
C ALA A 94 0.29 4.24 13.48
N TYR A 95 -0.69 4.39 12.57
CA TYR A 95 -0.66 3.71 11.27
C TYR A 95 0.52 4.15 10.40
N ALA A 96 0.78 5.45 10.31
CA ALA A 96 1.90 5.99 9.55
C ALA A 96 3.24 5.48 10.07
N THR A 97 3.43 5.53 11.39
CA THR A 97 4.62 5.00 12.07
C THR A 97 4.82 3.51 11.80
N ALA A 98 3.77 2.70 11.94
CA ALA A 98 3.84 1.25 11.77
C ALA A 98 4.21 0.85 10.34
N HIS A 99 3.56 1.46 9.33
CA HIS A 99 3.72 1.04 7.94
C HIS A 99 4.91 1.70 7.23
N LEU A 100 5.19 2.97 7.50
CA LEU A 100 6.16 3.78 6.76
C LEU A 100 7.32 4.29 7.61
N GLY A 101 7.10 4.47 8.91
CA GLY A 101 8.05 5.08 9.84
C GLY A 101 8.78 4.08 10.73
N LYS A 102 9.18 4.58 11.89
CA LYS A 102 9.87 3.81 12.93
C LYS A 102 9.19 4.02 14.27
N THR A 103 8.99 2.93 14.98
CA THR A 103 8.45 2.92 16.34
C THR A 103 9.59 3.07 17.33
N GLU A 104 9.46 4.00 18.25
CA GLU A 104 10.42 4.15 19.35
C GLU A 104 10.11 3.14 20.46
N VAL A 105 11.11 2.41 20.89
CA VAL A 105 11.07 1.50 22.02
C VAL A 105 12.28 1.79 22.90
N ASP A 106 12.07 2.43 24.04
CA ASP A 106 13.12 2.78 25.02
C ASP A 106 14.33 3.51 24.38
N GLY A 107 14.04 4.53 23.55
CA GLY A 107 15.07 5.32 22.88
C GLY A 107 15.65 4.69 21.60
N VAL A 108 15.16 3.53 21.17
CA VAL A 108 15.58 2.86 19.95
C VAL A 108 14.48 2.93 18.89
N GLU A 109 14.78 3.47 17.72
CA GLU A 109 13.85 3.48 16.57
C GLU A 109 13.91 2.14 15.81
N LEU A 110 12.76 1.46 15.70
CA LEU A 110 12.62 0.15 15.08
C LEU A 110 11.52 0.17 14.01
N GLU A 111 11.79 -0.43 12.86
CA GLU A 111 10.79 -0.60 11.80
C GLU A 111 9.87 -1.80 12.12
N ALA A 112 8.55 -1.57 12.14
CA ALA A 112 7.57 -2.64 12.24
C ALA A 112 7.36 -3.30 10.86
N PHE A 113 6.87 -2.55 9.87
CA PHE A 113 6.73 -3.00 8.48
C PHE A 113 7.78 -2.37 7.56
N GLY A 114 7.98 -1.06 7.62
CA GLY A 114 9.00 -0.33 6.88
C GLY A 114 8.79 -0.31 5.35
N ALA A 115 7.55 -0.39 4.87
CA ALA A 115 7.24 -0.32 3.44
C ALA A 115 7.66 1.04 2.84
N ASP A 116 7.83 1.11 1.52
CA ASP A 116 8.19 2.34 0.83
C ASP A 116 6.97 3.20 0.50
N ALA A 117 5.80 2.56 0.36
CA ALA A 117 4.53 3.25 0.20
C ALA A 117 3.37 2.49 0.85
N LEU A 118 2.27 3.22 1.09
CA LEU A 118 1.02 2.69 1.65
C LEU A 118 -0.18 3.21 0.85
N THR A 119 -1.12 2.33 0.52
CA THR A 119 -2.42 2.79 0.03
C THR A 119 -3.30 3.24 1.20
N VAL A 120 -3.99 4.36 1.02
CA VAL A 120 -4.80 5.00 2.07
C VAL A 120 -6.13 5.49 1.53
N ASN A 121 -7.09 5.74 2.42
CA ASN A 121 -8.38 6.31 2.06
C ASN A 121 -8.41 7.79 2.49
N GLY A 122 -8.70 8.69 1.55
CA GLY A 122 -8.74 10.14 1.79
C GLY A 122 -10.07 10.67 2.38
N TYR A 123 -11.04 9.81 2.70
CA TYR A 123 -12.39 10.21 3.10
C TYR A 123 -12.45 11.16 4.31
N LEU A 124 -11.49 11.06 5.24
CA LEU A 124 -11.40 11.93 6.42
C LEU A 124 -10.64 13.25 6.16
N GLY A 125 -10.27 13.52 4.92
CA GLY A 125 -9.63 14.78 4.53
C GLY A 125 -8.21 14.94 5.07
N THR A 126 -7.76 16.20 5.19
CA THR A 126 -6.38 16.55 5.55
C THR A 126 -5.97 16.02 6.91
N ASP A 127 -6.88 15.97 7.89
CA ASP A 127 -6.58 15.43 9.22
C ASP A 127 -6.16 13.94 9.20
N GLY A 128 -6.65 13.19 8.21
CA GLY A 128 -6.26 11.81 7.98
C GLY A 128 -4.99 11.65 7.14
N ILE A 129 -4.60 12.68 6.40
CA ILE A 129 -3.46 12.61 5.47
C ILE A 129 -2.19 13.25 6.09
N GLN A 130 -2.32 14.36 6.83
CA GLN A 130 -1.18 15.08 7.36
C GLN A 130 -0.20 14.22 8.19
N PRO A 131 -0.66 13.32 9.10
CA PRO A 131 0.27 12.47 9.84
C PRO A 131 1.08 11.50 8.96
N LEU A 132 0.53 11.12 7.80
CA LEU A 132 1.26 10.32 6.80
C LEU A 132 2.31 11.15 6.09
N LEU A 133 1.98 12.40 5.71
CA LEU A 133 2.91 13.31 5.03
C LEU A 133 4.14 13.61 5.89
N ASP A 134 3.95 13.81 7.20
CA ASP A 134 5.02 14.06 8.16
C ASP A 134 6.02 12.89 8.21
N VAL A 135 5.49 11.66 8.17
CA VAL A 135 6.31 10.43 8.12
C VAL A 135 6.96 10.23 6.75
N CYS A 136 6.23 10.52 5.66
CA CYS A 136 6.78 10.45 4.30
C CYS A 136 7.98 11.40 4.13
N GLU A 137 7.86 12.63 4.61
CA GLU A 137 8.96 13.62 4.57
C GLU A 137 10.17 13.15 5.38
N LYS A 138 9.94 12.65 6.61
CA LYS A 138 11.01 12.23 7.52
C LYS A 138 11.80 11.02 7.00
N TYR A 139 11.13 10.07 6.33
CA TYR A 139 11.72 8.77 5.99
C TYR A 139 11.76 8.47 4.47
N ASP A 140 11.51 9.47 3.62
CA ASP A 140 11.48 9.33 2.15
C ASP A 140 10.52 8.22 1.70
N LYS A 141 9.26 8.36 2.11
CA LYS A 141 8.19 7.41 1.82
C LYS A 141 7.08 8.07 1.00
N GLY A 142 6.11 7.26 0.55
CA GLY A 142 4.96 7.75 -0.21
C GLY A 142 3.64 7.13 0.20
N ILE A 143 2.54 7.77 -0.21
CA ILE A 143 1.20 7.23 -0.07
C ILE A 143 0.48 7.23 -1.41
N PHE A 144 -0.49 6.32 -1.58
CA PHE A 144 -1.41 6.31 -2.71
C PHE A 144 -2.84 6.37 -2.19
N VAL A 145 -3.52 7.48 -2.46
CA VAL A 145 -4.88 7.74 -1.99
C VAL A 145 -5.89 7.17 -2.98
N LEU A 146 -6.95 6.51 -2.49
CA LEU A 146 -8.02 6.01 -3.35
C LEU A 146 -8.77 7.19 -3.99
N ALA A 147 -8.68 7.35 -5.30
CA ALA A 147 -9.44 8.35 -6.06
C ALA A 147 -10.55 7.70 -6.90
N LYS A 148 -10.19 6.83 -7.87
CA LYS A 148 -11.16 6.09 -8.68
C LYS A 148 -10.84 4.60 -8.63
N THR A 149 -11.77 3.81 -8.10
CA THR A 149 -11.60 2.36 -7.94
C THR A 149 -12.31 1.58 -9.05
N SER A 150 -11.91 0.33 -9.28
CA SER A 150 -12.39 -0.50 -10.39
C SER A 150 -13.61 -1.37 -10.07
N ASN A 151 -14.08 -1.38 -8.83
CA ASN A 151 -15.23 -2.18 -8.43
C ASN A 151 -16.54 -1.66 -9.05
N PRO A 152 -17.52 -2.53 -9.35
CA PRO A 152 -18.77 -2.15 -10.01
C PRO A 152 -19.55 -1.02 -9.30
N SER A 153 -19.54 -0.99 -7.96
CA SER A 153 -20.24 0.00 -7.16
C SER A 153 -19.48 1.34 -7.01
N SER A 154 -18.31 1.51 -7.66
CA SER A 154 -17.53 2.75 -7.53
C SER A 154 -18.32 3.99 -7.93
N GLY A 155 -19.22 3.87 -8.90
CA GLY A 155 -20.06 4.98 -9.37
C GLY A 155 -21.11 5.46 -8.38
N GLU A 156 -21.45 4.67 -7.35
CA GLU A 156 -22.43 5.07 -6.32
C GLU A 156 -22.01 6.34 -5.57
N LEU A 157 -20.70 6.54 -5.40
CA LEU A 157 -20.11 7.73 -4.76
C LEU A 157 -19.16 8.46 -5.71
N GLN A 158 -18.20 7.75 -6.30
CA GLN A 158 -17.05 8.38 -6.97
C GLN A 158 -17.44 9.16 -8.23
N ASP A 159 -18.52 8.76 -8.91
CA ASP A 159 -19.04 9.46 -10.10
C ASP A 159 -20.12 10.51 -9.75
N ARG A 160 -20.50 10.65 -8.46
CA ARG A 160 -21.39 11.73 -8.04
C ARG A 160 -20.70 13.07 -8.22
N GLN A 161 -21.49 14.08 -8.58
CA GLN A 161 -20.99 15.42 -8.83
C GLN A 161 -21.25 16.34 -7.63
N ILE A 162 -20.22 17.12 -7.28
CA ILE A 162 -20.29 18.24 -6.34
C ILE A 162 -19.83 19.46 -7.14
N ASP A 163 -20.72 20.45 -7.27
CA ASP A 163 -20.46 21.68 -8.06
C ASP A 163 -20.00 21.39 -9.50
N GLY A 164 -20.60 20.36 -10.13
CA GLY A 164 -20.31 19.97 -11.51
C GLY A 164 -19.02 19.15 -11.69
N LYS A 165 -18.37 18.72 -10.61
CA LYS A 165 -17.13 17.94 -10.62
C LYS A 165 -17.35 16.56 -9.97
N PRO A 166 -16.95 15.44 -10.59
CA PRO A 166 -17.09 14.14 -9.95
C PRO A 166 -16.18 13.99 -8.73
N VAL A 167 -16.65 13.24 -7.73
CA VAL A 167 -15.92 13.03 -6.46
C VAL A 167 -14.51 12.48 -6.69
N TYR A 168 -14.30 11.57 -7.65
CA TYR A 168 -12.97 11.04 -7.93
C TYR A 168 -11.99 12.12 -8.43
N GLU A 169 -12.48 13.12 -9.18
CA GLU A 169 -11.66 14.25 -9.65
C GLU A 169 -11.30 15.18 -8.48
N ILE A 170 -12.29 15.48 -7.62
CA ILE A 170 -12.05 16.27 -6.40
C ILE A 170 -10.99 15.59 -5.52
N MET A 171 -11.09 14.27 -5.34
CA MET A 171 -10.09 13.51 -4.59
C MET A 171 -8.70 13.58 -5.26
N GLY A 172 -8.64 13.51 -6.59
CA GLY A 172 -7.39 13.69 -7.35
C GLY A 172 -6.77 15.07 -7.11
N GLU A 173 -7.56 16.15 -7.18
CA GLU A 173 -7.11 17.52 -6.90
C GLU A 173 -6.61 17.66 -5.44
N MET A 174 -7.25 17.00 -4.49
CA MET A 174 -6.77 16.95 -3.11
C MET A 174 -5.40 16.23 -3.02
N CYS A 175 -5.20 15.13 -3.74
CA CYS A 175 -3.89 14.45 -3.80
C CYS A 175 -2.80 15.38 -4.33
N GLU A 176 -3.05 16.08 -5.42
CA GLU A 176 -2.12 17.05 -6.00
C GLU A 176 -1.78 18.17 -5.00
N SER A 177 -2.79 18.69 -4.30
CA SER A 177 -2.63 19.73 -3.27
C SER A 177 -1.81 19.23 -2.09
N TRP A 178 -2.12 18.05 -1.53
CA TRP A 178 -1.40 17.46 -0.41
C TRP A 178 0.07 17.17 -0.75
N GLY A 179 0.34 16.73 -1.99
CA GLY A 179 1.69 16.43 -2.45
C GLY A 179 2.55 17.62 -2.84
N SER A 180 1.96 18.81 -2.95
CA SER A 180 2.60 20.00 -3.57
C SER A 180 3.92 20.44 -2.93
N LYS A 181 4.14 20.12 -1.66
CA LYS A 181 5.38 20.46 -0.93
C LYS A 181 6.46 19.37 -0.97
N GLN A 182 6.13 18.18 -1.48
CA GLN A 182 6.99 17.00 -1.47
C GLN A 182 7.17 16.43 -2.89
N ILE A 183 7.55 17.29 -3.83
CA ILE A 183 7.80 16.89 -5.23
C ILE A 183 9.26 16.45 -5.35
N GLY A 184 9.45 15.21 -5.79
CA GLY A 184 10.77 14.60 -5.97
C GLY A 184 11.46 15.02 -7.27
N ALA A 185 12.69 14.54 -7.45
CA ALA A 185 13.56 14.88 -8.58
C ALA A 185 12.97 14.53 -9.97
N TYR A 186 12.06 13.59 -10.03
CA TYR A 186 11.39 13.17 -11.28
C TYR A 186 10.06 13.90 -11.54
N GLY A 187 9.72 14.92 -10.74
CA GLY A 187 8.52 15.72 -10.91
C GLY A 187 7.24 15.10 -10.32
N TYR A 188 7.34 13.97 -9.65
CA TYR A 188 6.21 13.36 -8.93
C TYR A 188 6.29 13.64 -7.44
N SER A 189 5.13 13.79 -6.81
CA SER A 189 5.04 14.01 -5.36
C SER A 189 5.01 12.69 -4.57
N ALA A 190 5.22 12.78 -3.25
CA ALA A 190 5.04 11.66 -2.32
C ALA A 190 3.58 11.20 -2.19
N VAL A 191 2.62 11.94 -2.77
CA VAL A 191 1.19 11.61 -2.77
C VAL A 191 0.77 11.19 -4.17
N GLY A 192 0.59 9.89 -4.34
CA GLY A 192 -0.02 9.31 -5.53
C GLY A 192 -1.52 9.11 -5.38
N ALA A 193 -2.19 8.71 -6.45
CA ALA A 193 -3.60 8.36 -6.46
C ALA A 193 -3.83 6.97 -7.07
N VAL A 194 -4.70 6.18 -6.46
CA VAL A 194 -5.15 4.92 -7.04
C VAL A 194 -6.27 5.21 -8.04
N VAL A 195 -6.01 4.87 -9.30
CA VAL A 195 -6.99 4.97 -10.39
C VAL A 195 -7.11 3.61 -11.07
N GLY A 196 -8.31 3.06 -11.10
CA GLY A 196 -8.57 1.74 -11.67
C GLY A 196 -8.35 1.72 -13.19
N ALA A 197 -7.62 0.72 -13.68
CA ALA A 197 -7.34 0.54 -15.10
C ALA A 197 -8.57 0.22 -15.97
N THR A 198 -9.72 -0.04 -15.35
CA THR A 198 -10.99 -0.35 -16.04
C THR A 198 -11.53 0.84 -16.85
N TYR A 199 -11.15 2.06 -16.46
CA TYR A 199 -11.62 3.31 -17.07
C TYR A 199 -10.43 4.17 -17.49
N PRO A 200 -9.74 3.83 -18.59
CA PRO A 200 -8.52 4.53 -19.02
C PRO A 200 -8.75 5.99 -19.40
N GLU A 201 -9.96 6.35 -19.85
CA GLU A 201 -10.33 7.73 -20.20
C GLU A 201 -10.28 8.64 -18.97
N GLN A 202 -10.77 8.16 -17.81
CA GLN A 202 -10.73 8.91 -16.55
C GLN A 202 -9.28 9.11 -16.06
N LEU A 203 -8.43 8.12 -16.27
CA LEU A 203 -6.99 8.26 -15.98
C LEU A 203 -6.35 9.33 -16.87
N ALA A 204 -6.67 9.35 -18.17
CA ALA A 204 -6.15 10.34 -19.11
C ALA A 204 -6.59 11.77 -18.73
N GLU A 205 -7.86 11.95 -18.35
CA GLU A 205 -8.37 13.23 -17.87
C GLU A 205 -7.67 13.70 -16.59
N LEU A 206 -7.53 12.80 -15.60
CA LEU A 206 -6.82 13.10 -14.37
C LEU A 206 -5.36 13.45 -14.63
N ARG A 207 -4.66 12.72 -15.52
CA ARG A 207 -3.26 13.02 -15.87
C ARG A 207 -3.05 14.43 -16.40
N GLN A 208 -4.00 14.96 -17.18
CA GLN A 208 -3.92 16.34 -17.70
C GLN A 208 -4.05 17.39 -16.59
N LYS A 209 -4.82 17.11 -15.54
CA LYS A 209 -5.10 18.03 -14.44
C LYS A 209 -4.10 17.93 -13.28
N LEU A 210 -3.46 16.77 -13.11
CA LEU A 210 -2.66 16.42 -11.94
C LEU A 210 -1.22 16.03 -12.35
N PRO A 211 -0.39 17.02 -12.74
CA PRO A 211 0.93 16.74 -13.33
C PRO A 211 1.91 16.08 -12.38
N HIS A 212 1.78 16.29 -11.07
CA HIS A 212 2.72 15.79 -10.08
C HIS A 212 2.23 14.55 -9.31
N THR A 213 0.96 14.18 -9.45
CA THR A 213 0.39 12.99 -8.82
C THR A 213 0.77 11.74 -9.62
N MET A 214 1.39 10.74 -9.01
CA MET A 214 1.64 9.41 -9.62
C MET A 214 0.36 8.56 -9.56
N PHE A 215 0.08 7.76 -10.62
CA PHE A 215 -1.07 6.84 -10.68
C PHE A 215 -0.62 5.39 -10.73
#